data_71656b887cb58f00cdbdee873d30761c
#
_entry.id   71656b887cb58f00cdbdee873d30761c
#
_cell.length_a   1.000
_cell.length_b   1.000
_cell.length_c   1.000
_cell.angle_alpha   90.00
_cell.angle_beta   90.00
_cell.angle_gamma   90.00
#
_symmetry.space_group_name_H-M   'P 1'
#
loop_
_entity.id
_entity.type
_entity.pdbx_description
1 polymer ?
#
loop_
_entity_poly.entity_id
_entity_poly.type
_entity_poly.pdbx_seq_one_letter_code
_entity_poly.pdbx_strand_id
1 'polypeptide(L)'
;MYQGLPKLKTWFSRLKNKRRVKKMYDVAIIGAGVIGGMVARELTKYRLSVCLLEKENDVACGASKANSGIVHGGYDPEPDTLKAKLNVIGVEKLFDTANKLNVPIKRNGSLVCAFSADEDKTVKALYERGIKNGVKGLKILSGDEARLEEPNLSQNVTSALLVTNAGIVCPYELTIAAVGNAMDNGATLRTNYEVTAIVKAEDGFRICSADGRQVTAKYLINCAGCYADRISGRRVPDSN
;
A
#
# COMPACT_ATOMS: atom_id res chain seq x y z
N MET A 1 -32.37 22.36 -59.68
CA MET A 1 -31.59 21.10 -59.78
C MET A 1 -30.29 21.27 -58.98
N TYR A 2 -30.25 20.77 -57.79
CA TYR A 2 -29.00 20.67 -56.99
C TYR A 2 -28.61 19.22 -56.93
N GLN A 3 -27.66 18.82 -57.76
CA GLN A 3 -27.00 17.52 -57.64
C GLN A 3 -25.68 17.73 -56.87
N GLY A 4 -25.42 16.89 -55.90
CA GLY A 4 -24.07 16.61 -55.48
C GLY A 4 -23.69 16.84 -54.03
N LEU A 5 -23.93 15.87 -53.14
CA LEU A 5 -23.11 15.68 -51.96
C LEU A 5 -22.98 14.18 -51.59
N PRO A 6 -22.08 13.43 -52.28
CA PRO A 6 -21.71 12.07 -51.80
C PRO A 6 -20.43 12.03 -50.94
N LYS A 7 -19.81 13.16 -50.54
CA LYS A 7 -18.51 13.14 -49.87
C LYS A 7 -18.54 13.18 -48.34
N LEU A 8 -19.66 13.47 -47.70
CA LEU A 8 -19.73 13.53 -46.25
C LEU A 8 -19.81 12.17 -45.55
N LYS A 9 -20.46 11.18 -46.19
CA LYS A 9 -20.58 9.83 -45.58
C LYS A 9 -19.27 9.06 -45.49
N THR A 10 -18.32 9.28 -46.41
CA THR A 10 -17.01 8.62 -46.42
C THR A 10 -16.04 9.24 -45.41
N TRP A 11 -16.21 10.49 -45.00
CA TRP A 11 -15.38 11.15 -44.01
C TRP A 11 -15.72 10.66 -42.58
N PHE A 12 -17.01 10.52 -42.29
CA PHE A 12 -17.47 9.98 -40.98
C PHE A 12 -17.15 8.47 -40.81
N SER A 13 -17.10 7.67 -41.86
CA SER A 13 -16.70 6.27 -41.78
C SER A 13 -15.20 6.10 -41.51
N ARG A 14 -14.34 7.03 -41.98
CA ARG A 14 -12.92 7.05 -41.68
C ARG A 14 -12.61 7.46 -40.22
N LEU A 15 -13.48 8.25 -39.58
CA LEU A 15 -13.33 8.61 -38.16
C LEU A 15 -13.71 7.46 -37.21
N LYS A 16 -14.60 6.54 -37.62
CA LYS A 16 -15.00 5.38 -36.80
C LYS A 16 -13.95 4.27 -36.73
N ASN A 17 -12.92 4.28 -37.58
CA ASN A 17 -11.92 3.21 -37.64
C ASN A 17 -10.51 3.62 -37.18
N LYS A 18 -10.35 4.74 -36.46
CA LYS A 18 -9.16 4.89 -35.62
C LYS A 18 -9.31 3.88 -34.48
N ARG A 19 -8.84 2.63 -34.69
CA ARG A 19 -8.48 1.73 -33.60
C ARG A 19 -7.71 2.60 -32.59
N ARG A 20 -8.33 2.92 -31.45
CA ARG A 20 -7.59 3.50 -30.32
C ARG A 20 -6.47 2.52 -30.07
N VAL A 21 -5.24 2.89 -30.45
CA VAL A 21 -4.05 2.16 -30.04
C VAL A 21 -4.20 2.05 -28.52
N LYS A 22 -4.45 0.84 -28.02
CA LYS A 22 -4.62 0.61 -26.60
C LYS A 22 -3.30 1.03 -25.97
N LYS A 23 -3.29 2.16 -25.23
CA LYS A 23 -2.09 2.70 -24.62
C LYS A 23 -1.54 1.64 -23.68
N MET A 24 -0.38 1.07 -24.02
CA MET A 24 0.34 0.18 -23.14
C MET A 24 0.97 0.99 -22.02
N TYR A 25 0.73 0.60 -20.77
CA TYR A 25 1.39 1.21 -19.62
C TYR A 25 2.78 0.61 -19.42
N ASP A 26 3.69 1.37 -18.83
CA ASP A 26 4.96 0.80 -18.39
C ASP A 26 4.71 -0.13 -17.21
N VAL A 27 3.89 0.29 -16.23
CA VAL A 27 3.58 -0.50 -15.04
C VAL A 27 2.08 -0.54 -14.78
N ALA A 28 1.52 -1.73 -14.54
CA ALA A 28 0.22 -1.90 -13.94
C ALA A 28 0.37 -2.42 -12.50
N ILE A 29 -0.42 -1.87 -11.58
CA ILE A 29 -0.45 -2.24 -10.17
C ILE A 29 -1.84 -2.76 -9.86
N ILE A 30 -1.96 -3.98 -9.31
CA ILE A 30 -3.24 -4.57 -8.91
C ILE A 30 -3.44 -4.31 -7.42
N GLY A 31 -4.50 -3.57 -7.09
CA GLY A 31 -4.88 -3.15 -5.74
C GLY A 31 -4.48 -1.71 -5.43
N ALA A 32 -5.47 -0.88 -5.06
CA ALA A 32 -5.28 0.50 -4.63
C ALA A 32 -5.42 0.64 -3.09
N GLY A 33 -4.93 -0.35 -2.34
CA GLY A 33 -4.64 -0.24 -0.92
C GLY A 33 -3.38 0.58 -0.66
N VAL A 34 -2.98 0.74 0.61
CA VAL A 34 -1.81 1.54 1.00
C VAL A 34 -0.53 1.13 0.27
N ILE A 35 -0.30 -0.16 0.07
CA ILE A 35 0.90 -0.64 -0.61
C ILE A 35 0.89 -0.22 -2.08
N GLY A 36 -0.22 -0.48 -2.80
CA GLY A 36 -0.35 -0.09 -4.21
C GLY A 36 -0.27 1.42 -4.41
N GLY A 37 -0.90 2.20 -3.51
CA GLY A 37 -0.83 3.66 -3.53
C GLY A 37 0.60 4.19 -3.32
N MET A 38 1.34 3.65 -2.34
CA MET A 38 2.72 4.03 -2.09
C MET A 38 3.66 3.64 -3.24
N VAL A 39 3.49 2.45 -3.82
CA VAL A 39 4.25 2.00 -5.00
C VAL A 39 3.95 2.92 -6.19
N ALA A 40 2.68 3.22 -6.45
CA ALA A 40 2.30 4.14 -7.54
C ALA A 40 2.92 5.52 -7.35
N ARG A 41 2.81 6.09 -6.12
CA ARG A 41 3.41 7.37 -5.77
C ARG A 41 4.92 7.38 -6.00
N GLU A 42 5.61 6.31 -5.65
CA GLU A 42 7.05 6.22 -5.86
C GLU A 42 7.41 6.12 -7.35
N LEU A 43 6.67 5.33 -8.12
CA LEU A 43 6.91 5.15 -9.56
C LEU A 43 6.61 6.42 -10.38
N THR A 44 5.65 7.25 -9.94
CA THR A 44 5.34 8.50 -10.65
C THR A 44 6.38 9.61 -10.49
N LYS A 45 7.41 9.40 -9.66
CA LYS A 45 8.62 10.26 -9.65
C LYS A 45 9.49 10.07 -10.90
N TYR A 46 9.24 9.03 -11.66
CA TYR A 46 9.95 8.70 -12.89
C TYR A 46 9.07 8.92 -14.11
N ARG A 47 9.66 8.98 -15.29
CA ARG A 47 8.92 9.12 -16.57
C ARG A 47 8.29 7.79 -16.99
N LEU A 48 7.41 7.24 -16.13
CA LEU A 48 6.69 6.00 -16.34
C LEU A 48 5.20 6.25 -16.44
N SER A 49 4.54 5.55 -17.35
CA SER A 49 3.08 5.49 -17.38
C SER A 49 2.61 4.40 -16.44
N VAL A 50 1.93 4.79 -15.35
CA VAL A 50 1.48 3.90 -14.27
C VAL A 50 -0.04 3.79 -14.28
N CYS A 51 -0.58 2.57 -14.09
CA CYS A 51 -2.00 2.32 -13.96
C CYS A 51 -2.27 1.47 -12.70
N LEU A 52 -3.14 1.98 -11.80
CA LEU A 52 -3.67 1.23 -10.67
C LEU A 52 -5.01 0.61 -11.07
N LEU A 53 -5.19 -0.66 -10.72
CA LEU A 53 -6.42 -1.44 -10.98
C LEU A 53 -7.01 -1.86 -9.63
N GLU A 54 -8.17 -1.31 -9.29
CA GLU A 54 -8.87 -1.60 -8.03
C GLU A 54 -10.22 -2.27 -8.32
N LYS A 55 -10.51 -3.38 -7.63
CA LYS A 55 -11.76 -4.12 -7.82
C LYS A 55 -12.98 -3.39 -7.27
N GLU A 56 -12.80 -2.64 -6.19
CA GLU A 56 -13.88 -1.90 -5.55
C GLU A 56 -14.15 -0.57 -6.26
N ASN A 57 -15.19 0.13 -5.83
CA ASN A 57 -15.56 1.43 -6.37
C ASN A 57 -14.68 2.59 -5.87
N ASP A 58 -13.87 2.35 -4.83
CA ASP A 58 -12.99 3.32 -4.22
C ASP A 58 -11.68 2.68 -3.75
N VAL A 59 -10.70 3.50 -3.39
CA VAL A 59 -9.41 3.07 -2.82
C VAL A 59 -9.56 2.68 -1.35
N ALA A 60 -8.55 2.02 -0.79
CA ALA A 60 -8.50 1.61 0.62
C ALA A 60 -9.65 0.69 1.09
N CYS A 61 -10.44 0.10 0.23
CA CYS A 61 -11.61 -0.69 0.63
C CYS A 61 -11.30 -2.05 1.30
N GLY A 62 -10.05 -2.49 1.28
CA GLY A 62 -9.57 -3.69 1.97
C GLY A 62 -9.01 -3.43 3.37
N ALA A 63 -7.93 -4.13 3.74
CA ALA A 63 -7.26 -4.02 5.03
C ALA A 63 -6.76 -2.60 5.36
N SER A 64 -6.53 -1.76 4.35
CA SER A 64 -6.04 -0.39 4.54
C SER A 64 -7.02 0.53 5.26
N LYS A 65 -8.32 0.24 5.27
CA LYS A 65 -9.32 1.01 6.05
C LYS A 65 -9.62 0.41 7.42
N ALA A 66 -9.22 -0.83 7.68
CA ALA A 66 -9.64 -1.63 8.82
C ALA A 66 -8.41 -2.20 9.54
N ASN A 67 -7.64 -1.33 10.18
CA ASN A 67 -6.49 -1.67 11.01
C ASN A 67 -6.32 -0.62 12.11
N SER A 68 -5.40 -0.86 13.04
CA SER A 68 -5.19 -0.01 14.22
C SER A 68 -4.47 1.31 13.94
N GLY A 69 -3.93 1.51 12.74
CA GLY A 69 -3.19 2.72 12.38
C GLY A 69 -1.86 2.90 13.11
N ILE A 70 -1.33 1.86 13.73
CA ILE A 70 -0.07 1.92 14.48
C ILE A 70 1.12 1.97 13.53
N VAL A 71 1.97 2.95 13.73
CA VAL A 71 3.31 2.99 13.15
C VAL A 71 4.24 2.21 14.09
N HIS A 72 4.47 0.93 13.77
CA HIS A 72 5.25 0.02 14.60
C HIS A 72 6.73 0.41 14.64
N GLY A 73 7.31 0.46 15.87
CA GLY A 73 8.68 0.91 16.09
C GLY A 73 9.79 -0.02 15.61
N GLY A 74 9.49 -1.28 15.24
CA GLY A 74 10.49 -2.23 14.71
C GLY A 74 11.06 -3.22 15.72
N TYR A 75 10.55 -3.26 16.94
CA TYR A 75 11.04 -4.15 18.01
C TYR A 75 10.57 -5.60 17.86
N ASP A 76 9.39 -5.82 17.27
CA ASP A 76 8.71 -7.13 17.22
C ASP A 76 9.27 -8.12 16.19
N PRO A 77 9.65 -7.74 14.96
CA PRO A 77 10.12 -8.71 13.97
C PRO A 77 11.41 -9.40 14.38
N GLU A 78 11.54 -10.69 14.01
CA GLU A 78 12.77 -11.46 14.25
C GLU A 78 13.97 -10.75 13.60
N PRO A 79 15.10 -10.64 14.33
CA PRO A 79 16.34 -10.05 13.81
C PRO A 79 16.82 -10.73 12.52
N ASP A 80 17.60 -10.00 11.75
CA ASP A 80 18.21 -10.45 10.48
C ASP A 80 17.21 -10.75 9.35
N THR A 81 15.91 -10.50 9.58
CA THR A 81 14.88 -10.62 8.55
C THR A 81 14.70 -9.32 7.77
N LEU A 82 14.25 -9.46 6.51
CA LEU A 82 13.86 -8.30 5.71
C LEU A 82 12.74 -7.49 6.39
N LYS A 83 11.82 -8.15 7.09
CA LYS A 83 10.74 -7.52 7.87
C LYS A 83 11.31 -6.60 8.94
N ALA A 84 12.30 -7.05 9.72
CA ALA A 84 12.94 -6.25 10.76
C ALA A 84 13.63 -5.01 10.15
N LYS A 85 14.47 -5.24 9.14
CA LYS A 85 15.20 -4.17 8.45
C LYS A 85 14.27 -3.12 7.86
N LEU A 86 13.23 -3.55 7.13
CA LEU A 86 12.30 -2.63 6.48
C LEU A 86 11.38 -1.92 7.47
N ASN A 87 11.01 -2.57 8.59
CA ASN A 87 10.21 -1.93 9.62
C ASN A 87 10.95 -0.73 10.23
N VAL A 88 12.19 -0.92 10.69
CA VAL A 88 12.99 0.16 11.30
C VAL A 88 13.19 1.33 10.32
N ILE A 89 13.55 1.04 9.08
CA ILE A 89 13.72 2.08 8.04
C ILE A 89 12.37 2.74 7.71
N GLY A 90 11.31 1.95 7.71
CA GLY A 90 9.95 2.35 7.33
C GLY A 90 9.34 3.39 8.28
N VAL A 91 9.65 3.34 9.57
CA VAL A 91 9.13 4.29 10.57
C VAL A 91 9.40 5.72 10.14
N GLU A 92 10.67 6.09 9.98
CA GLU A 92 11.06 7.47 9.64
C GLU A 92 10.55 7.88 8.25
N LYS A 93 10.59 6.96 7.29
CA LYS A 93 10.03 7.20 5.95
C LYS A 93 8.54 7.44 5.99
N LEU A 94 7.80 6.77 6.87
CA LEU A 94 6.36 6.94 6.97
C LEU A 94 6.01 8.30 7.57
N PHE A 95 6.71 8.74 8.63
CA PHE A 95 6.53 10.08 9.19
C PHE A 95 6.83 11.17 8.16
N ASP A 96 7.96 11.07 7.43
CA ASP A 96 8.31 12.00 6.36
C ASP A 96 7.25 12.01 5.23
N THR A 97 6.80 10.83 4.83
CA THR A 97 5.80 10.70 3.76
C THR A 97 4.44 11.24 4.15
N ALA A 98 3.96 10.94 5.37
CA ALA A 98 2.68 11.45 5.86
C ALA A 98 2.69 12.99 5.94
N ASN A 99 3.78 13.57 6.45
CA ASN A 99 3.96 15.03 6.49
C ASN A 99 3.96 15.64 5.08
N LYS A 100 4.67 15.05 4.10
CA LYS A 100 4.68 15.50 2.70
C LYS A 100 3.32 15.40 2.02
N LEU A 101 2.48 14.48 2.48
CA LEU A 101 1.12 14.28 1.98
C LEU A 101 0.06 15.06 2.78
N ASN A 102 0.47 15.84 3.79
CA ASN A 102 -0.42 16.53 4.72
C ASN A 102 -1.42 15.58 5.42
N VAL A 103 -0.99 14.34 5.70
CA VAL A 103 -1.77 13.37 6.46
C VAL A 103 -1.42 13.50 7.93
N PRO A 104 -2.41 13.70 8.83
CA PRO A 104 -2.16 13.77 10.25
C PRO A 104 -1.48 12.50 10.77
N ILE A 105 -0.31 12.67 11.38
CA ILE A 105 0.47 11.59 12.00
C ILE A 105 1.01 12.08 13.33
N LYS A 106 0.97 11.22 14.35
CA LYS A 106 1.42 11.58 15.70
C LYS A 106 2.44 10.58 16.19
N ARG A 107 3.61 11.07 16.61
CA ARG A 107 4.65 10.27 17.27
C ARG A 107 4.38 10.29 18.79
N ASN A 108 3.44 9.50 19.25
CA ASN A 108 3.03 9.42 20.64
C ASN A 108 3.62 8.22 21.38
N GLY A 109 4.47 7.42 20.71
CA GLY A 109 5.02 6.20 21.26
C GLY A 109 3.99 5.06 21.33
N SER A 110 4.42 3.95 21.92
CA SER A 110 3.55 2.83 22.30
C SER A 110 4.09 2.13 23.53
N LEU A 111 3.20 1.52 24.30
CA LEU A 111 3.51 0.70 25.46
C LEU A 111 3.11 -0.75 25.17
N VAL A 112 4.01 -1.70 25.44
CA VAL A 112 3.71 -3.13 25.48
C VAL A 112 3.73 -3.56 26.93
N CYS A 113 2.54 -3.69 27.52
CA CYS A 113 2.39 -3.92 28.96
C CYS A 113 2.45 -5.41 29.31
N ALA A 114 3.08 -5.71 30.46
CA ALA A 114 3.06 -7.01 31.13
C ALA A 114 2.17 -6.95 32.38
N PHE A 115 1.54 -8.09 32.70
CA PHE A 115 0.64 -8.25 33.84
C PHE A 115 1.06 -9.45 34.73
N SER A 116 2.18 -10.08 34.42
CA SER A 116 2.72 -11.23 35.16
C SER A 116 4.22 -11.33 34.99
N ALA A 117 4.87 -12.11 35.88
CA ALA A 117 6.31 -12.37 35.80
C ALA A 117 6.75 -13.06 34.49
N ASP A 118 5.86 -13.86 33.87
CA ASP A 118 6.18 -14.49 32.57
C ASP A 118 6.08 -13.49 31.43
N GLU A 119 5.13 -12.56 31.47
CA GLU A 119 5.01 -11.47 30.51
C GLU A 119 6.15 -10.45 30.64
N ASP A 120 6.69 -10.24 31.88
CA ASP A 120 7.89 -9.43 32.10
C ASP A 120 9.10 -10.00 31.34
N LYS A 121 9.23 -11.33 31.26
CA LYS A 121 10.26 -11.99 30.44
C LYS A 121 10.07 -11.69 28.96
N THR A 122 8.81 -11.66 28.50
CA THR A 122 8.46 -11.30 27.12
C THR A 122 8.83 -9.85 26.81
N VAL A 123 8.53 -8.92 27.72
CA VAL A 123 8.91 -7.51 27.60
C VAL A 123 10.43 -7.36 27.44
N LYS A 124 11.23 -8.08 28.27
CA LYS A 124 12.69 -8.08 28.15
C LYS A 124 13.16 -8.65 26.81
N ALA A 125 12.60 -9.78 26.38
CA ALA A 125 12.94 -10.40 25.10
C ALA A 125 12.64 -9.45 23.90
N LEU A 126 11.51 -8.74 23.94
CA LEU A 126 11.16 -7.75 22.92
C LEU A 126 12.12 -6.54 22.94
N TYR A 127 12.52 -6.09 24.11
CA TYR A 127 13.54 -5.03 24.25
C TYR A 127 14.86 -5.47 23.61
N GLU A 128 15.39 -6.64 23.97
CA GLU A 128 16.66 -7.17 23.42
C GLU A 128 16.57 -7.36 21.90
N ARG A 129 15.44 -7.87 21.42
CA ARG A 129 15.14 -8.01 19.99
C ARG A 129 15.14 -6.66 19.28
N GLY A 130 14.48 -5.65 19.85
CA GLY A 130 14.46 -4.29 19.32
C GLY A 130 15.84 -3.66 19.24
N ILE A 131 16.69 -3.86 20.26
CA ILE A 131 18.09 -3.41 20.24
C ILE A 131 18.87 -4.07 19.09
N LYS A 132 18.72 -5.40 18.90
CA LYS A 132 19.35 -6.12 17.77
C LYS A 132 18.87 -5.61 16.42
N ASN A 133 17.59 -5.21 16.31
CA ASN A 133 17.01 -4.62 15.09
C ASN A 133 17.47 -3.17 14.85
N GLY A 134 18.18 -2.54 15.81
CA GLY A 134 18.64 -1.17 15.69
C GLY A 134 17.57 -0.12 16.02
N VAL A 135 16.52 -0.51 16.75
CA VAL A 135 15.46 0.43 17.19
C VAL A 135 16.03 1.38 18.25
N LYS A 136 15.80 2.67 18.05
CA LYS A 136 16.20 3.72 19.00
C LYS A 136 15.07 4.08 19.95
N GLY A 137 15.42 4.51 21.17
CA GLY A 137 14.42 5.03 22.11
C GLY A 137 13.55 3.97 22.79
N LEU A 138 14.04 2.73 22.90
CA LEU A 138 13.41 1.68 23.70
C LEU A 138 13.76 1.85 25.17
N LYS A 139 12.78 1.68 26.06
CA LYS A 139 12.95 1.65 27.52
C LYS A 139 12.07 0.56 28.13
N ILE A 140 12.58 -0.13 29.14
CA ILE A 140 11.75 -0.95 30.02
C ILE A 140 11.36 -0.06 31.20
N LEU A 141 10.07 0.03 31.47
CA LEU A 141 9.46 0.79 32.57
C LEU A 141 8.91 -0.18 33.59
N SER A 142 9.00 0.16 34.88
CA SER A 142 8.17 -0.45 35.92
C SER A 142 6.68 -0.13 35.73
N GLY A 143 5.77 -0.84 36.40
CA GLY A 143 4.35 -0.54 36.33
C GLY A 143 4.03 0.88 36.78
N ASP A 144 4.73 1.42 37.80
CA ASP A 144 4.55 2.80 38.26
C ASP A 144 5.02 3.83 37.22
N GLU A 145 6.21 3.62 36.64
CA GLU A 145 6.70 4.48 35.56
C GLU A 145 5.79 4.45 34.33
N ALA A 146 5.25 3.27 33.96
CA ALA A 146 4.32 3.15 32.85
C ALA A 146 3.01 3.93 33.10
N ARG A 147 2.52 3.97 34.35
CA ARG A 147 1.36 4.78 34.75
C ARG A 147 1.63 6.28 34.78
N LEU A 148 2.90 6.71 34.90
CA LEU A 148 3.25 8.13 34.71
C LEU A 148 3.15 8.53 33.22
N GLU A 149 3.49 7.63 32.30
CA GLU A 149 3.33 7.86 30.86
C GLU A 149 1.84 7.79 30.42
N GLU A 150 1.08 6.84 30.96
CA GLU A 150 -0.37 6.68 30.69
C GLU A 150 -1.14 6.41 31.99
N PRO A 151 -1.75 7.45 32.59
CA PRO A 151 -2.40 7.35 33.90
C PRO A 151 -3.61 6.40 33.97
N ASN A 152 -4.21 6.06 32.81
CA ASN A 152 -5.36 5.16 32.74
C ASN A 152 -4.97 3.68 32.68
N LEU A 153 -3.67 3.34 32.75
CA LEU A 153 -3.24 1.94 32.82
C LEU A 153 -3.72 1.26 34.10
N SER A 154 -4.06 -0.02 33.96
CA SER A 154 -4.43 -0.87 35.10
C SER A 154 -3.34 -0.89 36.17
N GLN A 155 -3.75 -0.96 37.46
CA GLN A 155 -2.85 -1.16 38.60
C GLN A 155 -2.12 -2.52 38.55
N ASN A 156 -2.63 -3.47 37.74
CA ASN A 156 -2.03 -4.80 37.57
C ASN A 156 -0.86 -4.82 36.58
N VAL A 157 -0.53 -3.70 35.92
CA VAL A 157 0.65 -3.63 35.04
C VAL A 157 1.91 -3.73 35.88
N THR A 158 2.73 -4.75 35.63
CA THR A 158 3.99 -5.04 36.34
C THR A 158 5.19 -4.35 35.68
N SER A 159 5.24 -4.33 34.36
CA SER A 159 6.23 -3.59 33.55
C SER A 159 5.68 -3.24 32.18
N ALA A 160 6.41 -2.41 31.44
CA ALA A 160 6.09 -2.12 30.05
C ALA A 160 7.35 -1.84 29.21
N LEU A 161 7.31 -2.20 27.93
CA LEU A 161 8.26 -1.71 26.94
C LEU A 161 7.72 -0.41 26.35
N LEU A 162 8.38 0.70 26.62
CA LEU A 162 8.13 1.98 25.96
C LEU A 162 8.91 2.05 24.63
N VAL A 163 8.20 2.34 23.55
CA VAL A 163 8.72 2.44 22.18
C VAL A 163 8.50 3.86 21.67
N THR A 164 9.44 4.76 21.90
CA THR A 164 9.26 6.20 21.68
C THR A 164 9.17 6.61 20.21
N ASN A 165 9.71 5.79 19.28
CA ASN A 165 9.67 6.06 17.84
C ASN A 165 8.37 5.59 17.17
N ALA A 166 7.50 4.86 17.89
CA ALA A 166 6.19 4.46 17.42
C ALA A 166 5.21 5.64 17.34
N GLY A 167 4.09 5.44 16.67
CA GLY A 167 3.07 6.47 16.56
C GLY A 167 1.77 5.96 15.97
N ILE A 168 0.89 6.88 15.64
CA ILE A 168 -0.41 6.59 15.00
C ILE A 168 -0.60 7.47 13.77
N VAL A 169 -1.29 6.92 12.77
CA VAL A 169 -1.68 7.59 11.53
C VAL A 169 -3.05 7.07 11.11
N CYS A 170 -3.88 7.91 10.48
CA CYS A 170 -5.09 7.40 9.84
C CYS A 170 -4.70 6.62 8.57
N PRO A 171 -4.81 5.28 8.54
CA PRO A 171 -4.36 4.49 7.40
C PRO A 171 -5.24 4.69 6.18
N TYR A 172 -6.50 5.07 6.38
CA TYR A 172 -7.43 5.39 5.31
C TYR A 172 -7.02 6.69 4.60
N GLU A 173 -6.81 7.77 5.33
CA GLU A 173 -6.35 9.05 4.79
C GLU A 173 -4.97 8.93 4.12
N LEU A 174 -4.06 8.17 4.74
CA LEU A 174 -2.74 7.89 4.16
C LEU A 174 -2.85 7.21 2.79
N THR A 175 -3.77 6.26 2.64
CA THR A 175 -4.00 5.55 1.38
C THR A 175 -4.57 6.49 0.32
N ILE A 176 -5.61 7.28 0.66
CA ILE A 176 -6.24 8.26 -0.23
C ILE A 176 -5.19 9.27 -0.70
N ALA A 177 -4.42 9.83 0.22
CA ALA A 177 -3.40 10.82 -0.10
C ALA A 177 -2.28 10.25 -0.99
N ALA A 178 -1.84 9.00 -0.74
CA ALA A 178 -0.84 8.36 -1.57
C ALA A 178 -1.32 8.12 -3.01
N VAL A 179 -2.55 7.61 -3.17
CA VAL A 179 -3.15 7.38 -4.49
C VAL A 179 -3.44 8.70 -5.20
N GLY A 180 -4.02 9.69 -4.50
CA GLY A 180 -4.28 11.02 -5.03
C GLY A 180 -3.01 11.69 -5.53
N ASN A 181 -1.94 11.69 -4.73
CA ASN A 181 -0.63 12.21 -5.14
C ASN A 181 -0.07 11.48 -6.37
N ALA A 182 -0.23 10.16 -6.47
CA ALA A 182 0.17 9.43 -7.66
C ALA A 182 -0.63 9.87 -8.90
N MET A 183 -1.95 10.11 -8.75
CA MET A 183 -2.81 10.59 -9.84
C MET A 183 -2.43 11.99 -10.27
N ASP A 184 -2.16 12.91 -9.36
CA ASP A 184 -1.70 14.27 -9.63
C ASP A 184 -0.38 14.27 -10.42
N ASN A 185 0.44 13.24 -10.23
CA ASN A 185 1.68 13.01 -10.95
C ASN A 185 1.53 12.06 -12.17
N GLY A 186 0.31 11.88 -12.68
CA GLY A 186 0.02 11.24 -13.96
C GLY A 186 -0.30 9.75 -13.92
N ALA A 187 -0.43 9.13 -12.74
CA ALA A 187 -0.95 7.77 -12.66
C ALA A 187 -2.44 7.72 -13.03
N THR A 188 -2.85 6.62 -13.66
CA THR A 188 -4.25 6.35 -13.96
C THR A 188 -4.83 5.40 -12.93
N LEU A 189 -5.89 5.79 -12.23
CA LEU A 189 -6.68 4.89 -11.37
C LEU A 189 -7.88 4.35 -12.15
N ARG A 190 -8.13 3.04 -12.04
CA ARG A 190 -9.33 2.37 -12.55
C ARG A 190 -9.98 1.59 -11.42
N THR A 191 -11.05 2.11 -10.91
CA THR A 191 -11.95 1.44 -9.95
C THR A 191 -12.94 0.52 -10.66
N ASN A 192 -13.65 -0.31 -9.90
CA ASN A 192 -14.54 -1.35 -10.41
C ASN A 192 -13.84 -2.23 -11.47
N TYR A 193 -12.56 -2.52 -11.27
CA TYR A 193 -11.74 -3.30 -12.17
C TYR A 193 -11.27 -4.59 -11.48
N GLU A 194 -12.16 -5.55 -11.31
CA GLU A 194 -11.79 -6.85 -10.77
C GLU A 194 -10.97 -7.64 -11.81
N VAL A 195 -9.71 -7.90 -11.49
CA VAL A 195 -8.83 -8.70 -12.35
C VAL A 195 -9.25 -10.17 -12.29
N THR A 196 -9.59 -10.74 -13.42
CA THR A 196 -10.01 -12.15 -13.54
C THR A 196 -8.99 -13.04 -14.25
N ALA A 197 -8.19 -12.46 -15.15
CA ALA A 197 -7.13 -13.18 -15.85
C ALA A 197 -5.92 -12.27 -16.14
N ILE A 198 -4.75 -12.87 -16.12
CA ILE A 198 -3.47 -12.24 -16.49
C ILE A 198 -2.82 -13.14 -17.54
N VAL A 199 -2.70 -12.63 -18.75
CA VAL A 199 -2.11 -13.33 -19.89
C VAL A 199 -0.77 -12.69 -20.17
N LYS A 200 0.30 -13.50 -20.24
CA LYS A 200 1.59 -13.05 -20.68
C LYS A 200 1.52 -12.80 -22.18
N ALA A 201 2.12 -11.74 -22.66
CA ALA A 201 2.23 -11.37 -24.07
C ALA A 201 3.70 -11.10 -24.38
N GLU A 202 4.06 -11.06 -25.66
CA GLU A 202 5.43 -10.85 -26.13
C GLU A 202 6.08 -9.62 -25.45
N ASP A 203 5.35 -8.51 -25.38
CA ASP A 203 5.84 -7.24 -24.82
C ASP A 203 5.41 -6.96 -23.37
N GLY A 204 4.92 -7.96 -22.61
CA GLY A 204 4.47 -7.75 -21.24
C GLY A 204 3.23 -8.55 -20.83
N PHE A 205 2.23 -7.89 -20.30
CA PHE A 205 1.03 -8.51 -19.71
C PHE A 205 -0.24 -7.88 -20.26
N ARG A 206 -1.25 -8.71 -20.51
CA ARG A 206 -2.63 -8.30 -20.72
C ARG A 206 -3.43 -8.69 -19.49
N ILE A 207 -4.02 -7.71 -18.83
CA ILE A 207 -4.79 -7.85 -17.61
C ILE A 207 -6.27 -7.68 -17.96
N CYS A 208 -7.08 -8.70 -17.71
CA CYS A 208 -8.50 -8.74 -18.05
C CYS A 208 -9.35 -8.56 -16.79
N SER A 209 -10.43 -7.80 -16.89
CA SER A 209 -11.42 -7.64 -15.83
C SER A 209 -12.67 -8.47 -16.11
N ALA A 210 -13.48 -8.68 -15.06
CA ALA A 210 -14.73 -9.43 -15.11
C ALA A 210 -15.75 -8.89 -16.14
N ASP A 211 -15.75 -7.58 -16.37
CA ASP A 211 -16.63 -6.88 -17.32
C ASP A 211 -16.06 -6.80 -18.75
N GLY A 212 -15.00 -7.54 -19.05
CA GLY A 212 -14.38 -7.61 -20.37
C GLY A 212 -13.43 -6.47 -20.73
N ARG A 213 -13.23 -5.48 -19.83
CA ARG A 213 -12.19 -4.46 -20.03
C ARG A 213 -10.80 -5.07 -19.98
N GLN A 214 -9.86 -4.49 -20.69
CA GLN A 214 -8.49 -4.96 -20.74
C GLN A 214 -7.51 -3.80 -20.57
N VAL A 215 -6.43 -4.05 -19.86
CA VAL A 215 -5.25 -3.18 -19.72
C VAL A 215 -4.02 -3.96 -20.14
N THR A 216 -3.10 -3.31 -20.84
CA THR A 216 -1.79 -3.88 -21.20
C THR A 216 -0.68 -3.09 -20.51
N ALA A 217 0.32 -3.78 -19.99
CA ALA A 217 1.47 -3.18 -19.33
C ALA A 217 2.73 -4.03 -19.53
N LYS A 218 3.91 -3.39 -19.57
CA LYS A 218 5.20 -4.09 -19.66
C LYS A 218 5.50 -4.85 -18.37
N TYR A 219 5.24 -4.22 -17.23
CA TYR A 219 5.45 -4.77 -15.89
C TYR A 219 4.16 -4.82 -15.11
N LEU A 220 4.05 -5.82 -14.24
CA LEU A 220 2.90 -6.02 -13.38
C LEU A 220 3.35 -6.16 -11.93
N ILE A 221 2.75 -5.38 -11.02
CA ILE A 221 2.99 -5.44 -9.59
C ILE A 221 1.70 -5.88 -8.90
N ASN A 222 1.77 -6.97 -8.13
CA ASN A 222 0.65 -7.48 -7.37
C ASN A 222 0.66 -6.89 -5.96
N CYS A 223 -0.30 -5.99 -5.70
CA CYS A 223 -0.54 -5.35 -4.41
C CYS A 223 -1.96 -5.65 -3.88
N ALA A 224 -2.52 -6.83 -4.23
CA ALA A 224 -3.90 -7.19 -3.91
C ALA A 224 -4.13 -7.61 -2.44
N GLY A 225 -3.20 -7.32 -1.53
CA GLY A 225 -3.32 -7.60 -0.10
C GLY A 225 -3.63 -9.07 0.20
N CYS A 226 -4.70 -9.34 0.94
CA CYS A 226 -5.13 -10.70 1.29
C CYS A 226 -5.55 -11.56 0.10
N TYR A 227 -5.61 -11.01 -1.12
CA TYR A 227 -5.96 -11.73 -2.35
C TYR A 227 -4.77 -11.91 -3.29
N ALA A 228 -3.54 -11.57 -2.86
CA ALA A 228 -2.36 -11.58 -3.71
C ALA A 228 -2.02 -12.98 -4.24
N ASP A 229 -2.26 -14.03 -3.46
CA ASP A 229 -2.14 -15.44 -3.84
C ASP A 229 -3.08 -15.80 -5.00
N ARG A 230 -4.36 -15.40 -4.88
CA ARG A 230 -5.39 -15.62 -5.93
C ARG A 230 -5.04 -14.92 -7.23
N ILE A 231 -4.50 -13.70 -7.14
CA ILE A 231 -4.05 -12.95 -8.32
C ILE A 231 -2.87 -13.66 -8.98
N SER A 232 -1.92 -14.19 -8.20
CA SER A 232 -0.80 -14.98 -8.73
C SER A 232 -1.27 -16.26 -9.44
N GLY A 233 -2.31 -16.93 -8.93
CA GLY A 233 -2.92 -18.12 -9.54
C GLY A 233 -3.76 -17.84 -10.81
N ARG A 234 -4.12 -16.57 -11.08
CA ARG A 234 -4.87 -16.16 -12.29
C ARG A 234 -3.99 -15.96 -13.53
N ARG A 235 -2.72 -16.26 -13.43
CA ARG A 235 -1.80 -16.20 -14.56
C ARG A 235 -2.12 -17.39 -15.50
N VAL A 236 -2.58 -17.07 -16.70
CA VAL A 236 -2.75 -18.07 -17.78
C VAL A 236 -1.39 -18.25 -18.45
N PRO A 237 -0.86 -19.48 -18.59
CA PRO A 237 0.33 -19.74 -19.38
C PRO A 237 0.14 -19.26 -20.82
N ASP A 238 1.25 -18.96 -21.50
CA ASP A 238 1.21 -18.67 -22.93
C ASP A 238 0.55 -19.86 -23.64
N SER A 239 -0.51 -19.61 -24.42
CA SER A 239 -1.00 -20.58 -25.37
C SER A 239 0.07 -20.69 -26.48
N ASN A 240 0.78 -21.81 -26.51
CA ASN A 240 1.65 -22.18 -27.63
C ASN A 240 0.87 -22.17 -28.94
#